data_aa4ff1f7c2bd67e793dc3549e94679f9
#
_entry.id   aa4ff1f7c2bd67e793dc3549e94679f9
#
_cell.length_a   1.000
_cell.length_b   1.000
_cell.length_c   1.000
_cell.angle_alpha   90.00
_cell.angle_beta   90.00
_cell.angle_gamma   90.00
#
_symmetry.space_group_name_H-M   'P 1'
#
loop_
_entity.id
_entity.type
_entity.pdbx_description
1 polymer ?
#
loop_
_entity_poly.entity_id
_entity_poly.type
_entity_poly.pdbx_seq_one_letter_code
_entity_poly.pdbx_strand_id
1 'polypeptide(L)'
;ISVETKLAILSSYLPIINANDTIKNQAFELAEILKRSDFNNSGIYAVFGDLYYATGNKKLAKKNYKKSLSIDQNLQAVWTQVLFLEVEGANYDSLLLYSENALSYFPNEPLYYYFYGVSCSFFKEFDKSKEALESGIEFIFDNPSLYSEFQSSLADTYHSLELFSKSDSIYEQILLQNPNNIIVLNNYSYYLSLRKHKLERAKEMSRRCNDLEPNNGTYQDTYAWILYCLEDYKLALEWIKKALKNGSDKSPVVVEHCGDILFKLGLKEEALEKWRLSKSLGSESLILENKIKNEKLLE
;
A
#
# COMPACT_ATOMS: atom_id res chain seq x y z
N ILE A 1 -21.36 -18.58 -35.02
CA ILE A 1 -21.26 -17.58 -33.93
C ILE A 1 -19.78 -17.26 -33.78
N SER A 2 -19.42 -15.95 -33.82
CA SER A 2 -18.02 -15.51 -33.69
C SER A 2 -17.44 -15.78 -32.29
N VAL A 3 -16.14 -15.75 -32.13
CA VAL A 3 -15.46 -15.96 -30.84
C VAL A 3 -15.83 -14.84 -29.87
N GLU A 4 -15.92 -13.60 -30.35
CA GLU A 4 -16.31 -12.42 -29.55
C GLU A 4 -17.72 -12.60 -28.94
N THR A 5 -18.67 -13.10 -29.74
CA THR A 5 -20.02 -13.38 -29.25
C THR A 5 -20.03 -14.47 -28.18
N LYS A 6 -19.20 -15.51 -28.35
CA LYS A 6 -19.08 -16.59 -27.35
C LYS A 6 -18.41 -16.06 -26.04
N LEU A 7 -17.41 -15.20 -26.16
CA LEU A 7 -16.77 -14.55 -25.01
C LEU A 7 -17.76 -13.65 -24.26
N ALA A 8 -18.56 -12.85 -25.00
CA ALA A 8 -19.61 -12.04 -24.39
C ALA A 8 -20.65 -12.87 -23.63
N ILE A 9 -21.06 -14.04 -24.19
CA ILE A 9 -21.92 -14.97 -23.48
C ILE A 9 -21.26 -15.48 -22.20
N LEU A 10 -19.98 -15.87 -22.24
CA LEU A 10 -19.27 -16.31 -21.05
C LEU A 10 -19.14 -15.20 -19.98
N SER A 11 -18.88 -13.98 -20.41
CA SER A 11 -18.80 -12.83 -19.49
C SER A 11 -20.15 -12.57 -18.79
N SER A 12 -21.28 -12.92 -19.42
CA SER A 12 -22.60 -12.80 -18.78
C SER A 12 -22.82 -13.74 -17.60
N TYR A 13 -22.00 -14.77 -17.44
CA TYR A 13 -22.01 -15.62 -16.25
C TYR A 13 -21.36 -14.99 -15.03
N LEU A 14 -20.45 -14.02 -15.20
CA LEU A 14 -19.68 -13.42 -14.10
C LEU A 14 -20.54 -12.90 -12.94
N PRO A 15 -21.63 -12.13 -13.17
CA PRO A 15 -22.46 -11.63 -12.08
C PRO A 15 -23.17 -12.72 -11.27
N ILE A 16 -23.37 -13.90 -11.86
CA ILE A 16 -24.16 -15.01 -11.28
C ILE A 16 -23.33 -16.26 -10.98
N ILE A 17 -22.01 -16.23 -11.24
CA ILE A 17 -21.14 -17.42 -11.16
C ILE A 17 -21.12 -18.08 -9.78
N ASN A 18 -21.33 -17.29 -8.73
CA ASN A 18 -21.36 -17.75 -7.35
C ASN A 18 -22.78 -18.10 -6.86
N ALA A 19 -23.81 -18.06 -7.72
CA ALA A 19 -25.18 -18.39 -7.32
C ALA A 19 -25.32 -19.87 -6.96
N ASN A 20 -24.68 -20.76 -7.71
CA ASN A 20 -24.60 -22.20 -7.42
C ASN A 20 -23.50 -22.88 -8.25
N ASP A 21 -23.10 -24.09 -7.81
CA ASP A 21 -22.04 -24.86 -8.47
C ASP A 21 -22.37 -25.28 -9.91
N THR A 22 -23.63 -25.42 -10.26
CA THR A 22 -24.05 -25.77 -11.63
C THR A 22 -23.68 -24.66 -12.60
N ILE A 23 -24.02 -23.41 -12.28
CA ILE A 23 -23.67 -22.23 -13.10
C ILE A 23 -22.16 -22.09 -13.22
N LYS A 24 -21.45 -22.24 -12.10
CA LYS A 24 -20.00 -22.20 -12.09
C LYS A 24 -19.39 -23.25 -13.01
N ASN A 25 -19.82 -24.51 -12.89
CA ASN A 25 -19.29 -25.61 -13.69
C ASN A 25 -19.60 -25.41 -15.19
N GLN A 26 -20.79 -24.96 -15.54
CA GLN A 26 -21.18 -24.64 -16.92
C GLN A 26 -20.29 -23.54 -17.52
N ALA A 27 -20.02 -22.45 -16.78
CA ALA A 27 -19.16 -21.37 -17.25
C ALA A 27 -17.74 -21.86 -17.56
N PHE A 28 -17.14 -22.66 -16.64
CA PHE A 28 -15.80 -23.21 -16.87
C PHE A 28 -15.77 -24.24 -18.00
N GLU A 29 -16.80 -25.11 -18.13
CA GLU A 29 -16.89 -26.07 -19.22
C GLU A 29 -16.97 -25.38 -20.58
N LEU A 30 -17.81 -24.34 -20.71
CA LEU A 30 -17.92 -23.55 -21.94
C LEU A 30 -16.60 -22.84 -22.27
N ALA A 31 -15.91 -22.29 -21.26
CA ALA A 31 -14.60 -21.68 -21.43
C ALA A 31 -13.54 -22.69 -21.91
N GLU A 32 -13.52 -23.91 -21.36
CA GLU A 32 -12.61 -24.99 -21.81
C GLU A 32 -12.94 -25.46 -23.25
N ILE A 33 -14.19 -25.53 -23.64
CA ILE A 33 -14.59 -25.82 -25.03
C ILE A 33 -14.04 -24.74 -25.98
N LEU A 34 -14.16 -23.46 -25.62
CA LEU A 34 -13.62 -22.37 -26.43
C LEU A 34 -12.10 -22.45 -26.54
N LYS A 35 -11.42 -22.70 -25.45
CA LYS A 35 -9.96 -22.82 -25.43
C LYS A 35 -9.45 -23.97 -26.31
N ARG A 36 -10.17 -25.08 -26.37
CA ARG A 36 -9.85 -26.20 -27.30
C ARG A 36 -10.03 -25.80 -28.76
N SER A 37 -10.97 -24.92 -29.06
CA SER A 37 -11.24 -24.48 -30.43
C SER A 37 -10.27 -23.42 -30.91
N ASP A 38 -9.72 -22.58 -29.99
CA ASP A 38 -8.79 -21.51 -30.28
C ASP A 38 -7.86 -21.24 -29.08
N PHE A 39 -6.82 -22.06 -28.97
CA PHE A 39 -5.88 -22.03 -27.84
C PHE A 39 -4.96 -20.81 -27.84
N ASN A 40 -4.92 -20.02 -28.91
CA ASN A 40 -4.07 -18.83 -29.02
C ASN A 40 -4.87 -17.51 -29.02
N ASN A 41 -6.05 -17.52 -28.43
CA ASN A 41 -6.90 -16.35 -28.33
C ASN A 41 -6.75 -15.68 -26.94
N SER A 42 -6.27 -14.43 -26.93
CA SER A 42 -6.05 -13.66 -25.70
C SER A 42 -7.32 -13.44 -24.88
N GLY A 43 -8.46 -13.19 -25.55
CA GLY A 43 -9.75 -12.98 -24.90
C GLY A 43 -10.24 -14.18 -24.11
N ILE A 44 -9.94 -15.40 -24.58
CA ILE A 44 -10.29 -16.65 -23.85
C ILE A 44 -9.55 -16.70 -22.51
N TYR A 45 -8.26 -16.40 -22.50
CA TYR A 45 -7.48 -16.36 -21.25
C TYR A 45 -7.88 -15.18 -20.35
N ALA A 46 -8.29 -14.05 -20.92
CA ALA A 46 -8.85 -12.94 -20.13
C ALA A 46 -10.12 -13.40 -19.40
N VAL A 47 -11.07 -14.03 -20.10
CA VAL A 47 -12.30 -14.57 -19.47
C VAL A 47 -12.00 -15.65 -18.44
N PHE A 48 -11.04 -16.54 -18.68
CA PHE A 48 -10.60 -17.48 -17.63
C PHE A 48 -10.06 -16.73 -16.39
N GLY A 49 -9.33 -15.64 -16.61
CA GLY A 49 -8.88 -14.75 -15.53
C GLY A 49 -10.06 -14.23 -14.72
N ASP A 50 -11.08 -13.70 -15.40
CA ASP A 50 -12.29 -13.15 -14.78
C ASP A 50 -13.08 -14.22 -14.00
N LEU A 51 -13.27 -15.41 -14.59
CA LEU A 51 -13.96 -16.52 -13.93
C LEU A 51 -13.23 -16.98 -12.66
N TYR A 52 -11.90 -17.11 -12.72
CA TYR A 52 -11.10 -17.47 -11.55
C TYR A 52 -11.09 -16.35 -10.49
N TYR A 53 -11.05 -15.09 -10.91
CA TYR A 53 -11.10 -13.96 -10.00
C TYR A 53 -12.45 -13.91 -9.27
N ALA A 54 -13.56 -14.00 -10.02
CA ALA A 54 -14.92 -14.01 -9.47
C ALA A 54 -15.17 -15.18 -8.51
N THR A 55 -14.49 -16.32 -8.72
CA THR A 55 -14.58 -17.50 -7.83
C THR A 55 -13.52 -17.52 -6.72
N GLY A 56 -12.80 -16.43 -6.50
CA GLY A 56 -11.82 -16.25 -5.42
C GLY A 56 -10.46 -16.90 -5.67
N ASN A 57 -10.22 -17.52 -6.82
CA ASN A 57 -8.93 -18.13 -7.13
C ASN A 57 -7.97 -17.13 -7.80
N LYS A 58 -7.48 -16.15 -7.01
CA LYS A 58 -6.61 -15.08 -7.48
C LYS A 58 -5.32 -15.58 -8.15
N LYS A 59 -4.78 -16.72 -7.71
CA LYS A 59 -3.56 -17.29 -8.29
C LYS A 59 -3.78 -17.76 -9.73
N LEU A 60 -4.88 -18.48 -9.99
CA LEU A 60 -5.23 -18.92 -11.34
C LEU A 60 -5.71 -17.75 -12.20
N ALA A 61 -6.42 -16.78 -11.64
CA ALA A 61 -6.78 -15.55 -12.32
C ALA A 61 -5.53 -14.84 -12.88
N LYS A 62 -4.57 -14.55 -12.01
CA LYS A 62 -3.29 -13.91 -12.39
C LYS A 62 -2.54 -14.70 -13.47
N LYS A 63 -2.47 -16.03 -13.35
CA LYS A 63 -1.83 -16.88 -14.35
C LYS A 63 -2.49 -16.73 -15.73
N ASN A 64 -3.82 -16.69 -15.79
CA ASN A 64 -4.55 -16.57 -17.04
C ASN A 64 -4.45 -15.17 -17.63
N TYR A 65 -4.56 -14.11 -16.84
CA TYR A 65 -4.33 -12.74 -17.31
C TYR A 65 -2.92 -12.56 -17.89
N LYS A 66 -1.87 -13.06 -17.21
CA LYS A 66 -0.51 -13.03 -17.74
C LYS A 66 -0.36 -13.83 -19.04
N LYS A 67 -1.08 -14.95 -19.18
CA LYS A 67 -1.13 -15.70 -20.44
C LYS A 67 -1.85 -14.89 -21.52
N SER A 68 -2.96 -14.21 -21.22
CA SER A 68 -3.66 -13.32 -22.15
C SER A 68 -2.72 -12.24 -22.68
N LEU A 69 -2.00 -11.52 -21.79
CA LEU A 69 -1.04 -10.49 -22.17
C LEU A 69 0.16 -11.03 -22.97
N SER A 70 0.54 -12.29 -22.78
CA SER A 70 1.62 -12.90 -23.60
C SER A 70 1.19 -13.14 -25.05
N ILE A 71 -0.10 -13.09 -25.35
CA ILE A 71 -0.66 -13.25 -26.69
C ILE A 71 -0.99 -11.88 -27.32
N ASP A 72 -1.62 -11.01 -26.55
CA ASP A 72 -1.97 -9.65 -26.98
C ASP A 72 -1.76 -8.67 -25.81
N GLN A 73 -0.88 -7.72 -26.03
CA GLN A 73 -0.50 -6.69 -25.04
C GLN A 73 -1.38 -5.43 -25.12
N ASN A 74 -2.27 -5.33 -26.13
CA ASN A 74 -3.18 -4.19 -26.29
C ASN A 74 -4.49 -4.34 -25.48
N LEU A 75 -4.48 -5.13 -24.41
CA LEU A 75 -5.62 -5.39 -23.55
C LEU A 75 -5.53 -4.60 -22.24
N GLN A 76 -5.88 -3.31 -22.29
CA GLN A 76 -5.79 -2.39 -21.16
C GLN A 76 -6.45 -2.94 -19.89
N ALA A 77 -7.68 -3.48 -20.00
CA ALA A 77 -8.39 -4.04 -18.87
C ALA A 77 -7.63 -5.20 -18.20
N VAL A 78 -6.92 -6.03 -18.99
CA VAL A 78 -6.14 -7.16 -18.46
C VAL A 78 -4.89 -6.68 -17.72
N TRP A 79 -4.20 -5.65 -18.24
CA TRP A 79 -3.10 -5.00 -17.51
C TRP A 79 -3.56 -4.48 -16.15
N THR A 80 -4.70 -3.78 -16.12
CA THR A 80 -5.28 -3.27 -14.88
C THR A 80 -5.54 -4.39 -13.86
N GLN A 81 -6.13 -5.51 -14.31
CA GLN A 81 -6.38 -6.67 -13.43
C GLN A 81 -5.10 -7.30 -12.89
N VAL A 82 -4.05 -7.41 -13.73
CA VAL A 82 -2.74 -7.91 -13.27
C VAL A 82 -2.17 -7.01 -12.20
N LEU A 83 -2.17 -5.69 -12.42
CA LEU A 83 -1.62 -4.72 -11.47
C LEU A 83 -2.36 -4.75 -10.12
N PHE A 84 -3.69 -4.77 -10.12
CA PHE A 84 -4.46 -4.93 -8.88
C PHE A 84 -4.11 -6.23 -8.14
N LEU A 85 -3.96 -7.34 -8.86
CA LEU A 85 -3.59 -8.62 -8.25
C LEU A 85 -2.15 -8.64 -7.71
N GLU A 86 -1.23 -7.85 -8.29
CA GLU A 86 0.11 -7.70 -7.73
C GLU A 86 0.09 -6.84 -6.45
N VAL A 87 -0.72 -5.75 -6.41
CA VAL A 87 -0.93 -4.94 -5.20
C VAL A 87 -1.53 -5.77 -4.08
N GLU A 88 -2.63 -6.50 -4.35
CA GLU A 88 -3.27 -7.36 -3.36
C GLU A 88 -2.33 -8.44 -2.80
N GLY A 89 -1.40 -8.91 -3.62
CA GLY A 89 -0.38 -9.88 -3.23
C GLY A 89 0.88 -9.28 -2.61
N ALA A 90 0.96 -7.96 -2.47
CA ALA A 90 2.15 -7.21 -2.03
C ALA A 90 3.43 -7.57 -2.83
N ASN A 91 3.27 -7.87 -4.13
CA ASN A 91 4.38 -8.30 -5.00
C ASN A 91 4.97 -7.07 -5.73
N TYR A 92 5.71 -6.25 -5.02
CA TYR A 92 6.21 -4.96 -5.57
C TYR A 92 7.21 -5.13 -6.72
N ASP A 93 8.03 -6.20 -6.76
CA ASP A 93 8.89 -6.50 -7.92
C ASP A 93 8.06 -6.71 -9.20
N SER A 94 7.01 -7.52 -9.11
CA SER A 94 6.11 -7.73 -10.25
C SER A 94 5.30 -6.48 -10.57
N LEU A 95 4.86 -5.73 -9.56
CA LEU A 95 4.10 -4.49 -9.76
C LEU A 95 4.94 -3.47 -10.54
N LEU A 96 6.21 -3.29 -10.18
CA LEU A 96 7.16 -2.43 -10.88
C LEU A 96 7.29 -2.83 -12.35
N LEU A 97 7.61 -4.13 -12.59
CA LEU A 97 7.80 -4.65 -13.94
C LEU A 97 6.53 -4.52 -14.81
N TYR A 98 5.37 -4.89 -14.26
CA TYR A 98 4.13 -4.87 -15.04
C TYR A 98 3.58 -3.45 -15.25
N SER A 99 3.76 -2.52 -14.32
CA SER A 99 3.35 -1.12 -14.50
C SER A 99 4.23 -0.39 -15.52
N GLU A 100 5.55 -0.61 -15.49
CA GLU A 100 6.47 -0.08 -16.50
C GLU A 100 6.12 -0.58 -17.91
N ASN A 101 5.88 -1.89 -18.05
CA ASN A 101 5.46 -2.47 -19.32
C ASN A 101 4.09 -1.91 -19.76
N ALA A 102 3.11 -1.82 -18.87
CA ALA A 102 1.79 -1.28 -19.20
C ALA A 102 1.87 0.17 -19.73
N LEU A 103 2.73 1.01 -19.15
CA LEU A 103 2.99 2.37 -19.61
C LEU A 103 3.53 2.42 -21.05
N SER A 104 4.32 1.43 -21.49
CA SER A 104 4.81 1.38 -22.85
C SER A 104 3.71 1.16 -23.90
N TYR A 105 2.59 0.54 -23.51
CA TYR A 105 1.40 0.31 -24.37
C TYR A 105 0.33 1.39 -24.18
N PHE A 106 0.19 1.92 -22.98
CA PHE A 106 -0.85 2.88 -22.60
C PHE A 106 -0.25 4.09 -21.86
N PRO A 107 0.51 4.96 -22.57
CA PRO A 107 1.28 6.04 -21.95
C PRO A 107 0.41 7.17 -21.36
N ASN A 108 -0.89 7.17 -21.61
CA ASN A 108 -1.82 8.20 -21.11
C ASN A 108 -2.74 7.66 -19.99
N GLU A 109 -2.45 6.45 -19.46
CA GLU A 109 -3.26 5.85 -18.41
C GLU A 109 -2.69 6.22 -17.02
N PRO A 110 -3.34 7.13 -16.26
CA PRO A 110 -2.78 7.62 -15.00
C PRO A 110 -2.57 6.50 -13.98
N LEU A 111 -3.47 5.51 -13.93
CA LEU A 111 -3.38 4.43 -12.96
C LEU A 111 -2.06 3.65 -13.05
N TYR A 112 -1.48 3.53 -14.26
CA TYR A 112 -0.21 2.83 -14.46
C TYR A 112 0.98 3.65 -13.96
N TYR A 113 0.93 4.97 -14.10
CA TYR A 113 1.89 5.88 -13.46
C TYR A 113 1.83 5.77 -11.93
N TYR A 114 0.61 5.69 -11.38
CA TYR A 114 0.43 5.52 -9.94
C TYR A 114 1.11 4.25 -9.43
N PHE A 115 0.81 3.11 -10.04
CA PHE A 115 1.41 1.84 -9.63
C PHE A 115 2.93 1.81 -9.83
N TYR A 116 3.42 2.38 -10.93
CA TYR A 116 4.85 2.51 -11.17
C TYR A 116 5.52 3.40 -10.11
N GLY A 117 4.96 4.58 -9.84
CA GLY A 117 5.47 5.52 -8.85
C GLY A 117 5.50 4.93 -7.43
N VAL A 118 4.42 4.27 -7.01
CA VAL A 118 4.34 3.59 -5.70
C VAL A 118 5.37 2.47 -5.61
N SER A 119 5.56 1.69 -6.68
CA SER A 119 6.58 0.64 -6.71
C SER A 119 7.99 1.20 -6.63
N CYS A 120 8.30 2.26 -7.36
CA CYS A 120 9.59 2.95 -7.28
C CYS A 120 9.85 3.47 -5.85
N SER A 121 8.83 4.04 -5.20
CA SER A 121 8.94 4.49 -3.81
C SER A 121 9.25 3.34 -2.85
N PHE A 122 8.61 2.18 -3.03
CA PHE A 122 8.89 0.98 -2.23
C PHE A 122 10.36 0.54 -2.34
N PHE A 123 10.95 0.61 -3.54
CA PHE A 123 12.37 0.32 -3.77
C PHE A 123 13.30 1.51 -3.48
N LYS A 124 12.78 2.59 -2.88
CA LYS A 124 13.53 3.82 -2.56
C LYS A 124 14.10 4.54 -3.78
N GLU A 125 13.55 4.29 -4.96
CA GLU A 125 13.86 5.01 -6.20
C GLU A 125 13.01 6.30 -6.26
N PHE A 126 13.19 7.19 -5.30
CA PHE A 126 12.30 8.32 -5.06
C PHE A 126 12.26 9.34 -6.21
N ASP A 127 13.35 9.54 -6.94
CA ASP A 127 13.33 10.41 -8.12
C ASP A 127 12.45 9.87 -9.23
N LYS A 128 12.52 8.56 -9.51
CA LYS A 128 11.62 7.92 -10.48
C LYS A 128 10.16 7.93 -10.00
N SER A 129 9.94 7.70 -8.71
CA SER A 129 8.60 7.81 -8.13
C SER A 129 8.01 9.19 -8.33
N LYS A 130 8.80 10.26 -8.03
CA LYS A 130 8.39 11.64 -8.24
C LYS A 130 8.02 11.91 -9.71
N GLU A 131 8.91 11.58 -10.65
CA GLU A 131 8.70 11.79 -12.07
C GLU A 131 7.44 11.09 -12.59
N ALA A 132 7.23 9.84 -12.16
CA ALA A 132 6.04 9.08 -12.53
C ALA A 132 4.76 9.71 -11.97
N LEU A 133 4.75 10.05 -10.69
CA LEU A 133 3.57 10.64 -10.05
C LEU A 133 3.26 12.05 -10.60
N GLU A 134 4.28 12.90 -10.82
CA GLU A 134 4.09 14.21 -11.45
C GLU A 134 3.53 14.07 -12.87
N SER A 135 4.07 13.15 -13.68
CA SER A 135 3.58 12.90 -15.04
C SER A 135 2.17 12.35 -15.08
N GLY A 136 1.87 11.38 -14.19
CA GLY A 136 0.56 10.72 -14.16
C GLY A 136 -0.59 11.65 -13.76
N ILE A 137 -0.32 12.64 -12.90
CA ILE A 137 -1.32 13.64 -12.49
C ILE A 137 -1.87 14.41 -13.70
N GLU A 138 -1.06 14.67 -14.71
CA GLU A 138 -1.47 15.42 -15.91
C GLU A 138 -2.55 14.70 -16.74
N PHE A 139 -2.67 13.38 -16.58
CA PHE A 139 -3.67 12.56 -17.27
C PHE A 139 -4.95 12.31 -16.45
N ILE A 140 -5.05 12.88 -15.24
CA ILE A 140 -6.25 12.69 -14.40
C ILE A 140 -7.30 13.73 -14.76
N PHE A 141 -8.38 13.28 -15.40
CA PHE A 141 -9.55 14.09 -15.71
C PHE A 141 -10.75 13.58 -14.92
N ASP A 142 -11.39 14.48 -14.17
CA ASP A 142 -12.66 14.23 -13.47
C ASP A 142 -12.68 13.00 -12.51
N ASN A 143 -11.53 12.76 -11.86
CA ASN A 143 -11.40 11.70 -10.84
C ASN A 143 -10.71 12.25 -9.57
N PRO A 144 -11.47 12.96 -8.70
CA PRO A 144 -10.91 13.57 -7.49
C PRO A 144 -10.30 12.55 -6.51
N SER A 145 -10.84 11.33 -6.46
CA SER A 145 -10.30 10.27 -5.59
C SER A 145 -8.89 9.87 -6.02
N LEU A 146 -8.72 9.53 -7.31
CA LEU A 146 -7.42 9.16 -7.86
C LEU A 146 -6.42 10.31 -7.74
N TYR A 147 -6.86 11.55 -8.00
CA TYR A 147 -6.02 12.74 -7.83
C TYR A 147 -5.52 12.89 -6.38
N SER A 148 -6.38 12.66 -5.40
CA SER A 148 -6.00 12.71 -3.98
C SER A 148 -5.00 11.61 -3.61
N GLU A 149 -5.14 10.41 -4.17
CA GLU A 149 -4.20 9.31 -3.96
C GLU A 149 -2.81 9.63 -4.55
N PHE A 150 -2.78 10.19 -5.77
CA PHE A 150 -1.54 10.67 -6.36
C PHE A 150 -0.86 11.75 -5.53
N GLN A 151 -1.63 12.74 -5.09
CA GLN A 151 -1.10 13.80 -4.24
C GLN A 151 -0.54 13.25 -2.93
N SER A 152 -1.22 12.33 -2.28
CA SER A 152 -0.74 11.71 -1.04
C SER A 152 0.58 10.98 -1.28
N SER A 153 0.66 10.15 -2.32
CA SER A 153 1.88 9.41 -2.67
C SER A 153 3.03 10.34 -3.08
N LEU A 154 2.71 11.45 -3.77
CA LEU A 154 3.69 12.45 -4.14
C LEU A 154 4.21 13.21 -2.91
N ALA A 155 3.36 13.50 -1.93
CA ALA A 155 3.77 14.10 -0.67
C ALA A 155 4.69 13.19 0.13
N ASP A 156 4.40 11.87 0.19
CA ASP A 156 5.28 10.85 0.80
C ASP A 156 6.64 10.82 0.08
N THR A 157 6.63 10.86 -1.25
CA THR A 157 7.84 10.84 -2.09
C THR A 157 8.67 12.12 -1.88
N TYR A 158 8.04 13.30 -1.85
CA TYR A 158 8.74 14.56 -1.54
C TYR A 158 9.33 14.56 -0.14
N HIS A 159 8.63 13.98 0.85
CA HIS A 159 9.20 13.82 2.18
C HIS A 159 10.48 12.98 2.14
N SER A 160 10.45 11.86 1.42
CA SER A 160 11.60 10.95 1.28
C SER A 160 12.78 11.57 0.52
N LEU A 161 12.52 12.56 -0.35
CA LEU A 161 13.51 13.38 -1.04
C LEU A 161 13.94 14.62 -0.22
N GLU A 162 13.49 14.75 1.02
CA GLU A 162 13.74 15.91 1.90
C GLU A 162 13.19 17.24 1.34
N LEU A 163 12.29 17.18 0.37
CA LEU A 163 11.59 18.34 -0.18
C LEU A 163 10.40 18.73 0.73
N PHE A 164 10.68 18.93 2.00
CA PHE A 164 9.68 19.04 3.07
C PHE A 164 8.64 20.12 2.84
N SER A 165 9.02 21.28 2.29
CA SER A 165 8.04 22.36 2.03
C SER A 165 6.99 21.95 1.00
N LYS A 166 7.38 21.18 -0.02
CA LYS A 166 6.42 20.64 -1.04
C LYS A 166 5.52 19.58 -0.42
N SER A 167 6.10 18.64 0.33
CA SER A 167 5.37 17.61 1.05
C SER A 167 4.32 18.21 1.98
N ASP A 168 4.73 19.13 2.87
CA ASP A 168 3.85 19.78 3.83
C ASP A 168 2.72 20.55 3.13
N SER A 169 3.02 21.26 2.03
CA SER A 169 2.01 22.00 1.27
C SER A 169 0.91 21.10 0.72
N ILE A 170 1.28 19.95 0.18
CA ILE A 170 0.31 19.00 -0.38
C ILE A 170 -0.55 18.38 0.73
N TYR A 171 0.06 17.96 1.83
CA TYR A 171 -0.70 17.40 2.95
C TYR A 171 -1.70 18.40 3.54
N GLU A 172 -1.31 19.67 3.72
CA GLU A 172 -2.23 20.70 4.19
C GLU A 172 -3.38 20.95 3.19
N GLN A 173 -3.10 20.91 1.88
CA GLN A 173 -4.15 21.03 0.85
C GLN A 173 -5.14 19.87 0.90
N ILE A 174 -4.65 18.63 1.04
CA ILE A 174 -5.53 17.45 1.16
C ILE A 174 -6.40 17.58 2.43
N LEU A 175 -5.80 17.95 3.55
CA LEU A 175 -6.55 18.11 4.82
C LEU A 175 -7.52 19.31 4.82
N LEU A 176 -7.26 20.32 4.01
CA LEU A 176 -8.22 21.42 3.80
C LEU A 176 -9.47 20.94 3.07
N GLN A 177 -9.33 20.06 2.09
CA GLN A 177 -10.43 19.48 1.31
C GLN A 177 -11.14 18.34 2.06
N ASN A 178 -10.37 17.46 2.69
CA ASN A 178 -10.87 16.34 3.47
C ASN A 178 -10.19 16.30 4.85
N PRO A 179 -10.71 17.03 5.85
CA PRO A 179 -10.12 17.10 7.18
C PRO A 179 -10.08 15.76 7.95
N ASN A 180 -10.77 14.74 7.46
CA ASN A 180 -10.83 13.39 8.03
C ASN A 180 -10.11 12.36 7.17
N ASN A 181 -9.22 12.75 6.28
CA ASN A 181 -8.38 11.80 5.56
C ASN A 181 -7.41 11.14 6.54
N ILE A 182 -7.78 9.96 7.01
CA ILE A 182 -7.08 9.24 8.08
C ILE A 182 -5.63 8.93 7.69
N ILE A 183 -5.40 8.51 6.45
CA ILE A 183 -4.07 8.16 5.95
C ILE A 183 -3.15 9.40 6.01
N VAL A 184 -3.64 10.53 5.50
CA VAL A 184 -2.88 11.78 5.51
C VAL A 184 -2.68 12.31 6.93
N LEU A 185 -3.70 12.25 7.79
CA LEU A 185 -3.58 12.61 9.21
C LEU A 185 -2.45 11.81 9.88
N ASN A 186 -2.39 10.51 9.65
CA ASN A 186 -1.34 9.67 10.21
C ASN A 186 0.04 9.98 9.62
N ASN A 187 0.19 9.91 8.28
CA ASN A 187 1.49 10.04 7.64
C ASN A 187 2.11 11.41 7.88
N TYR A 188 1.32 12.47 7.70
CA TYR A 188 1.82 13.83 7.92
C TYR A 188 2.22 14.08 9.38
N SER A 189 1.42 13.63 10.34
CA SER A 189 1.77 13.76 11.76
C SER A 189 3.05 12.99 12.12
N TYR A 190 3.21 11.79 11.57
CA TYR A 190 4.42 10.99 11.74
C TYR A 190 5.65 11.70 11.15
N TYR A 191 5.58 12.21 9.93
CA TYR A 191 6.68 12.93 9.29
C TYR A 191 7.05 14.23 9.99
N LEU A 192 6.09 14.95 10.52
CA LEU A 192 6.36 16.10 11.37
C LEU A 192 7.11 15.71 12.64
N SER A 193 6.75 14.57 13.24
CA SER A 193 7.41 14.08 14.45
C SER A 193 8.85 13.65 14.20
N LEU A 194 9.15 12.99 13.08
CA LEU A 194 10.51 12.61 12.69
C LEU A 194 11.44 13.83 12.56
N ARG A 195 10.89 14.94 12.09
CA ARG A 195 11.61 16.22 11.93
C ARG A 195 11.59 17.09 13.20
N LYS A 196 10.92 16.66 14.24
CA LYS A 196 10.64 17.45 15.45
C LYS A 196 10.06 18.84 15.13
N HIS A 197 9.22 18.91 14.10
CA HIS A 197 8.62 20.14 13.57
C HIS A 197 7.11 20.16 13.81
N LYS A 198 6.57 21.32 14.25
CA LYS A 198 5.14 21.51 14.52
C LYS A 198 4.50 20.36 15.34
N LEU A 199 5.18 19.91 16.40
CA LEU A 199 4.79 18.73 17.19
C LEU A 199 3.38 18.83 17.78
N GLU A 200 2.91 20.00 18.21
CA GLU A 200 1.54 20.16 18.71
C GLU A 200 0.50 19.94 17.59
N ARG A 201 0.79 20.44 16.38
CA ARG A 201 -0.06 20.16 15.20
C ARG A 201 -0.09 18.67 14.86
N ALA A 202 1.08 18.01 14.91
CA ALA A 202 1.19 16.56 14.72
C ALA A 202 0.36 15.81 15.76
N LYS A 203 0.43 16.21 17.03
CA LYS A 203 -0.36 15.63 18.13
C LYS A 203 -1.87 15.75 17.91
N GLU A 204 -2.35 16.93 17.49
CA GLU A 204 -3.78 17.15 17.19
C GLU A 204 -4.26 16.26 16.04
N MET A 205 -3.49 16.18 14.93
CA MET A 205 -3.82 15.36 13.77
C MET A 205 -3.83 13.87 14.13
N SER A 206 -2.78 13.39 14.81
CA SER A 206 -2.69 11.99 15.20
C SER A 206 -3.73 11.61 16.25
N ARG A 207 -4.10 12.51 17.17
CA ARG A 207 -5.23 12.30 18.08
C ARG A 207 -6.53 12.13 17.29
N ARG A 208 -6.81 13.02 16.33
CA ARG A 208 -7.99 12.92 15.48
C ARG A 208 -8.04 11.62 14.70
N CYS A 209 -6.90 11.15 14.19
CA CYS A 209 -6.76 9.86 13.54
C CYS A 209 -7.20 8.71 14.45
N ASN A 210 -6.75 8.72 15.73
CA ASN A 210 -7.13 7.71 16.72
C ASN A 210 -8.59 7.84 17.19
N ASP A 211 -9.19 9.03 17.18
CA ASP A 211 -10.62 9.21 17.47
C ASP A 211 -11.49 8.60 16.36
N LEU A 212 -11.03 8.63 15.10
CA LEU A 212 -11.72 8.04 13.95
C LEU A 212 -11.53 6.51 13.88
N GLU A 213 -10.35 6.00 14.21
CA GLU A 213 -10.03 4.55 14.24
C GLU A 213 -9.33 4.15 15.55
N PRO A 214 -10.07 4.00 16.64
CA PRO A 214 -9.49 3.87 18.00
C PRO A 214 -8.76 2.55 18.27
N ASN A 215 -8.91 1.54 17.42
CA ASN A 215 -8.30 0.22 17.59
C ASN A 215 -7.21 -0.10 16.55
N ASN A 216 -6.69 0.92 15.86
CA ASN A 216 -5.63 0.75 14.90
C ASN A 216 -4.26 0.93 15.56
N GLY A 217 -3.49 -0.18 15.65
CA GLY A 217 -2.19 -0.18 16.32
C GLY A 217 -1.17 0.73 15.67
N THR A 218 -1.20 0.91 14.34
CA THR A 218 -0.30 1.82 13.62
C THR A 218 -0.53 3.29 14.01
N TYR A 219 -1.80 3.69 14.11
CA TYR A 219 -2.15 5.06 14.47
C TYR A 219 -1.86 5.37 15.93
N GLN A 220 -2.01 4.37 16.80
CA GLN A 220 -1.65 4.45 18.21
C GLN A 220 -0.13 4.57 18.41
N ASP A 221 0.66 3.86 17.60
CA ASP A 221 2.13 3.98 17.59
C ASP A 221 2.55 5.40 17.18
N THR A 222 2.02 5.93 16.08
CA THR A 222 2.30 7.30 15.64
C THR A 222 2.01 8.32 16.75
N TYR A 223 0.89 8.18 17.45
CA TYR A 223 0.57 9.08 18.55
C TYR A 223 1.53 8.92 19.73
N ALA A 224 1.88 7.67 20.07
CA ALA A 224 2.88 7.39 21.11
C ALA A 224 4.25 8.00 20.77
N TRP A 225 4.68 7.90 19.51
CA TRP A 225 5.94 8.47 19.05
C TRP A 225 5.95 10.01 19.10
N ILE A 226 4.84 10.64 18.72
CA ILE A 226 4.70 12.11 18.87
C ILE A 226 4.78 12.52 20.33
N LEU A 227 4.12 11.80 21.25
CA LEU A 227 4.21 12.05 22.68
C LEU A 227 5.63 11.85 23.21
N TYR A 228 6.36 10.85 22.70
CA TYR A 228 7.78 10.67 22.98
C TYR A 228 8.60 11.89 22.55
N CYS A 229 8.36 12.41 21.34
CA CYS A 229 9.03 13.62 20.84
C CYS A 229 8.69 14.87 21.67
N LEU A 230 7.53 14.92 22.30
CA LEU A 230 7.07 15.95 23.22
C LEU A 230 7.52 15.70 24.68
N GLU A 231 8.33 14.65 24.92
CA GLU A 231 8.84 14.25 26.23
C GLU A 231 7.78 13.80 27.24
N ASP A 232 6.54 13.55 26.80
CA ASP A 232 5.49 12.95 27.65
C ASP A 232 5.60 11.41 27.61
N TYR A 233 6.71 10.91 28.17
CA TYR A 233 7.04 9.48 28.13
C TYR A 233 6.04 8.59 28.85
N LYS A 234 5.35 9.11 29.90
CA LYS A 234 4.34 8.32 30.63
C LYS A 234 3.13 8.06 29.76
N LEU A 235 2.60 9.08 29.13
CA LEU A 235 1.46 8.94 28.23
C LEU A 235 1.86 8.19 26.95
N ALA A 236 3.07 8.40 26.43
CA ALA A 236 3.63 7.61 25.33
C ALA A 236 3.63 6.11 25.63
N LEU A 237 4.03 5.71 26.87
CA LEU A 237 4.00 4.29 27.29
C LEU A 237 2.59 3.70 27.30
N GLU A 238 1.60 4.48 27.70
CA GLU A 238 0.20 4.01 27.67
C GLU A 238 -0.26 3.74 26.25
N TRP A 239 0.05 4.63 25.32
CA TRP A 239 -0.37 4.52 23.91
C TRP A 239 0.40 3.44 23.16
N ILE A 240 1.70 3.29 23.37
CA ILE A 240 2.46 2.22 22.73
C ILE A 240 2.02 0.83 23.20
N LYS A 241 1.62 0.69 24.48
CA LYS A 241 1.03 -0.55 24.98
C LYS A 241 -0.31 -0.88 24.30
N LYS A 242 -1.14 0.14 24.00
CA LYS A 242 -2.35 -0.05 23.19
C LYS A 242 -2.01 -0.51 21.77
N ALA A 243 -1.03 0.12 21.13
CA ALA A 243 -0.58 -0.25 19.79
C ALA A 243 -0.15 -1.72 19.72
N LEU A 244 0.68 -2.16 20.66
CA LEU A 244 1.12 -3.54 20.74
C LEU A 244 -0.07 -4.52 20.96
N LYS A 245 -1.06 -4.14 21.77
CA LYS A 245 -2.26 -4.95 21.98
C LYS A 245 -3.16 -5.02 20.75
N ASN A 246 -3.18 -3.97 19.93
CA ASN A 246 -4.05 -3.84 18.77
C ASN A 246 -3.35 -4.25 17.46
N GLY A 247 -2.45 -5.24 17.53
CA GLY A 247 -1.91 -5.94 16.36
C GLY A 247 -0.54 -5.44 15.87
N SER A 248 0.08 -4.47 16.56
CA SER A 248 1.42 -3.99 16.19
C SER A 248 2.57 -4.70 16.94
N ASP A 249 2.28 -5.76 17.68
CA ASP A 249 3.25 -6.53 18.48
C ASP A 249 4.30 -7.27 17.63
N LYS A 250 4.03 -7.47 16.34
CA LYS A 250 4.96 -8.06 15.36
C LYS A 250 5.69 -7.04 14.50
N SER A 251 5.43 -5.75 14.69
CA SER A 251 6.14 -4.68 13.99
C SER A 251 7.47 -4.39 14.67
N PRO A 252 8.62 -4.60 14.01
CA PRO A 252 9.92 -4.29 14.60
C PRO A 252 10.02 -2.82 15.03
N VAL A 253 9.47 -1.90 14.25
CA VAL A 253 9.49 -0.45 14.51
C VAL A 253 8.72 -0.12 15.79
N VAL A 254 7.49 -0.60 15.92
CA VAL A 254 6.64 -0.33 17.09
C VAL A 254 7.27 -0.89 18.37
N VAL A 255 7.88 -2.08 18.27
CA VAL A 255 8.59 -2.69 19.40
C VAL A 255 9.85 -1.91 19.76
N GLU A 256 10.58 -1.34 18.77
CA GLU A 256 11.72 -0.45 19.01
C GLU A 256 11.26 0.84 19.69
N HIS A 257 10.20 1.50 19.21
CA HIS A 257 9.63 2.70 19.85
C HIS A 257 9.25 2.43 21.33
N CYS A 258 8.68 1.25 21.61
CA CYS A 258 8.39 0.85 22.99
C CYS A 258 9.68 0.79 23.84
N GLY A 259 10.76 0.24 23.33
CA GLY A 259 12.07 0.21 23.98
C GLY A 259 12.62 1.62 24.25
N ASP A 260 12.51 2.51 23.28
CA ASP A 260 12.98 3.91 23.41
C ASP A 260 12.20 4.65 24.51
N ILE A 261 10.89 4.48 24.55
CA ILE A 261 10.02 5.07 25.58
C ILE A 261 10.37 4.52 26.98
N LEU A 262 10.54 3.20 27.10
CA LEU A 262 10.91 2.54 28.37
C LEU A 262 12.27 3.04 28.86
N PHE A 263 13.24 3.21 27.97
CA PHE A 263 14.56 3.72 28.32
C PHE A 263 14.50 5.14 28.88
N LYS A 264 13.71 6.04 28.26
CA LYS A 264 13.51 7.42 28.77
C LYS A 264 12.84 7.45 30.14
N LEU A 265 12.06 6.42 30.48
CA LEU A 265 11.46 6.26 31.80
C LEU A 265 12.40 5.61 32.83
N GLY A 266 13.64 5.26 32.44
CA GLY A 266 14.64 4.64 33.32
C GLY A 266 14.48 3.12 33.49
N LEU A 267 13.57 2.48 32.73
CA LEU A 267 13.29 1.04 32.74
C LEU A 267 14.22 0.32 31.75
N LYS A 268 15.53 0.32 32.06
CA LYS A 268 16.58 -0.08 31.12
C LYS A 268 16.52 -1.55 30.73
N GLU A 269 16.27 -2.45 31.68
CA GLU A 269 16.17 -3.89 31.40
C GLU A 269 15.01 -4.19 30.44
N GLU A 270 13.83 -3.61 30.70
CA GLU A 270 12.66 -3.75 29.83
C GLU A 270 12.90 -3.16 28.44
N ALA A 271 13.61 -2.02 28.35
CA ALA A 271 13.99 -1.41 27.09
C ALA A 271 14.88 -2.33 26.26
N LEU A 272 15.91 -2.93 26.87
CA LEU A 272 16.82 -3.88 26.23
C LEU A 272 16.08 -5.13 25.73
N GLU A 273 15.12 -5.64 26.49
CA GLU A 273 14.26 -6.75 26.04
C GLU A 273 13.47 -6.37 24.80
N LYS A 274 12.88 -5.17 24.75
CA LYS A 274 12.13 -4.69 23.57
C LYS A 274 13.04 -4.50 22.36
N TRP A 275 14.21 -3.91 22.53
CA TRP A 275 15.17 -3.75 21.41
C TRP A 275 15.64 -5.10 20.86
N ARG A 276 15.93 -6.09 21.73
CA ARG A 276 16.29 -7.45 21.30
C ARG A 276 15.13 -8.13 20.58
N LEU A 277 13.89 -7.95 21.07
CA LEU A 277 12.70 -8.45 20.40
C LEU A 277 12.53 -7.82 19.02
N SER A 278 12.65 -6.49 18.88
CA SER A 278 12.61 -5.79 17.60
C SER A 278 13.62 -6.38 16.60
N LYS A 279 14.86 -6.62 17.05
CA LYS A 279 15.88 -7.27 16.22
C LYS A 279 15.45 -8.68 15.79
N SER A 280 14.89 -9.47 16.69
CA SER A 280 14.41 -10.84 16.39
C SER A 280 13.21 -10.86 15.43
N LEU A 281 12.44 -9.77 15.37
CA LEU A 281 11.34 -9.57 14.43
C LEU A 281 11.80 -9.10 13.05
N GLY A 282 13.11 -8.94 12.83
CA GLY A 282 13.68 -8.64 11.52
C GLY A 282 14.08 -7.19 11.31
N SER A 283 14.24 -6.38 12.36
CA SER A 283 14.81 -5.04 12.20
C SER A 283 16.28 -5.12 11.72
N GLU A 284 16.58 -4.44 10.62
CA GLU A 284 17.93 -4.30 10.05
C GLU A 284 18.58 -2.97 10.44
N SER A 285 18.01 -2.26 11.42
CA SER A 285 18.49 -0.95 11.86
C SER A 285 19.86 -1.05 12.56
N LEU A 286 20.87 -0.42 11.98
CA LEU A 286 22.19 -0.27 12.62
C LEU A 286 22.11 0.56 13.92
N ILE A 287 21.17 1.48 14.00
CA ILE A 287 20.91 2.28 15.22
C ILE A 287 20.44 1.35 16.33
N LEU A 288 19.49 0.45 16.03
CA LEU A 288 19.01 -0.53 16.99
C LEU A 288 20.11 -1.47 17.48
N GLU A 289 20.98 -1.95 16.58
CA GLU A 289 22.11 -2.78 16.96
C GLU A 289 23.05 -2.06 17.93
N ASN A 290 23.32 -0.79 17.66
CA ASN A 290 24.14 0.04 18.51
C ASN A 290 23.47 0.34 19.88
N LYS A 291 22.12 0.57 19.90
CA LYS A 291 21.36 0.68 21.15
C LYS A 291 21.53 -0.58 22.02
N ILE A 292 21.39 -1.76 21.43
CA ILE A 292 21.54 -3.05 22.13
C ILE A 292 22.97 -3.26 22.62
N LYS A 293 23.98 -2.98 21.76
CA LYS A 293 25.39 -3.21 22.08
C LYS A 293 25.90 -2.28 23.20
N ASN A 294 25.49 -1.03 23.16
CA ASN A 294 25.98 -0.01 24.09
C ASN A 294 25.04 0.16 25.30
N GLU A 295 23.92 -0.53 25.32
CA GLU A 295 22.85 -0.42 26.35
C GLU A 295 22.43 1.04 26.59
N LYS A 296 22.40 1.83 25.49
CA LYS A 296 22.09 3.26 25.51
C LYS A 296 21.17 3.62 24.35
N LEU A 297 20.28 4.57 24.63
CA LEU A 297 19.49 5.22 23.59
C LEU A 297 20.44 6.06 22.71
N LEU A 298 20.32 5.91 21.40
CA LEU A 298 20.99 6.72 20.38
C LEU A 298 19.89 7.49 19.64
N GLU A 299 19.97 8.80 19.66
CA GLU A 299 19.05 9.75 18.99
C GLU A 299 19.64 10.27 17.68
#